data_e603adf9f6863643625c7555ee21d067
#
_entry.id   e603adf9f6863643625c7555ee21d067
#
_cell.length_a   1.000
_cell.length_b   1.000
_cell.length_c   1.000
_cell.angle_alpha   90.00
_cell.angle_beta   90.00
_cell.angle_gamma   90.00
#
_symmetry.space_group_name_H-M   'P 1'
#
loop_
_entity.id
_entity.type
_entity.pdbx_description
1 polymer ?
#
loop_
_entity_poly.entity_id
_entity_poly.type
_entity_poly.pdbx_seq_one_letter_code
_entity_poly.pdbx_strand_id
1 'polypeptide(L)'
;MHLINDDLLVVQQLFSNKPRSAALDMQGDLWLADYGDGLMTNQGGGSWAITPDGPISTSVADIEASGGVVHAVVGAITASWNNTWQTATMETFQEEDWSWVRSWEDRDLINLAVDPNDPSHVFAGAWGSGVLEFNGREYIRYDESNSSLQNLI
;
A
#
# COMPACT_ATOMS: atom_id res chain seq x y z
N MET A 1 -26.28 -2.10 -4.74
CA MET A 1 -26.98 -2.55 -5.98
C MET A 1 -27.88 -3.74 -5.66
N HIS A 2 -29.02 -3.80 -6.33
CA HIS A 2 -29.95 -4.94 -6.20
C HIS A 2 -30.21 -5.53 -7.57
N LEU A 3 -30.19 -6.84 -7.68
CA LEU A 3 -30.72 -7.57 -8.81
C LEU A 3 -32.17 -7.96 -8.50
N ILE A 4 -33.06 -7.65 -9.39
CA ILE A 4 -34.51 -7.83 -9.22
C ILE A 4 -34.97 -8.79 -10.34
N ASN A 5 -35.76 -9.81 -10.00
CA ASN A 5 -36.37 -10.73 -10.96
C ASN A 5 -37.64 -10.11 -11.57
N ASP A 6 -38.29 -10.82 -12.50
CA ASP A 6 -39.53 -10.38 -13.18
C ASP A 6 -40.70 -10.13 -12.21
N ASP A 7 -40.69 -10.75 -11.04
CA ASP A 7 -41.70 -10.53 -9.98
C ASP A 7 -41.36 -9.34 -9.08
N LEU A 8 -40.33 -8.55 -9.40
CA LEU A 8 -39.80 -7.42 -8.64
C LEU A 8 -39.26 -7.79 -7.24
N LEU A 9 -38.86 -9.04 -7.06
CA LEU A 9 -38.20 -9.48 -5.84
C LEU A 9 -36.70 -9.31 -5.95
N VAL A 10 -36.07 -8.84 -4.87
CA VAL A 10 -34.61 -8.76 -4.77
C VAL A 10 -34.05 -10.17 -4.65
N VAL A 11 -33.39 -10.65 -5.68
CA VAL A 11 -32.79 -12.00 -5.72
C VAL A 11 -31.30 -11.98 -5.39
N GLN A 12 -30.64 -10.84 -5.61
CA GLN A 12 -29.23 -10.64 -5.29
C GLN A 12 -29.00 -9.22 -4.78
N GLN A 13 -28.08 -9.07 -3.85
CA GLN A 13 -27.72 -7.76 -3.29
C GLN A 13 -26.21 -7.68 -3.12
N LEU A 14 -25.66 -6.51 -3.47
CA LEU A 14 -24.26 -6.16 -3.23
C LEU A 14 -24.18 -4.69 -2.83
N PHE A 15 -23.48 -4.43 -1.73
CA PHE A 15 -23.31 -3.08 -1.21
C PHE A 15 -22.20 -2.38 -1.98
N SER A 16 -22.52 -1.23 -2.56
CA SER A 16 -21.61 -0.41 -3.33
C SER A 16 -22.08 1.04 -3.26
N ASN A 17 -21.11 1.96 -3.17
CA ASN A 17 -21.38 3.39 -3.10
C ASN A 17 -21.37 4.06 -4.48
N LYS A 18 -20.58 3.54 -5.42
CA LYS A 18 -20.39 4.14 -6.76
C LYS A 18 -20.39 3.09 -7.86
N PRO A 19 -21.50 2.32 -8.02
CA PRO A 19 -21.56 1.25 -9.01
C PRO A 19 -21.48 1.79 -10.44
N ARG A 20 -20.72 1.11 -11.29
CA ARG A 20 -20.57 1.45 -12.73
C ARG A 20 -21.16 0.39 -13.64
N SER A 21 -20.96 -0.88 -13.32
CA SER A 21 -21.42 -2.01 -14.13
C SER A 21 -21.62 -3.23 -13.24
N ALA A 22 -22.50 -4.14 -13.67
CA ALA A 22 -22.73 -5.41 -12.97
C ALA A 22 -22.92 -6.53 -13.96
N ALA A 23 -22.52 -7.75 -13.56
CA ALA A 23 -22.73 -8.98 -14.30
C ALA A 23 -23.06 -10.11 -13.33
N LEU A 24 -23.76 -11.14 -13.81
CA LEU A 24 -23.91 -12.41 -13.14
C LEU A 24 -22.98 -13.43 -13.81
N ASP A 25 -22.35 -14.25 -13.01
CA ASP A 25 -21.63 -15.41 -13.52
C ASP A 25 -22.58 -16.61 -13.73
N MET A 26 -22.01 -17.73 -14.19
CA MET A 26 -22.78 -18.96 -14.45
C MET A 26 -23.31 -19.64 -13.18
N GLN A 27 -22.76 -19.30 -12.02
CA GLN A 27 -23.17 -19.77 -10.69
C GLN A 27 -24.29 -18.89 -10.10
N GLY A 28 -24.54 -17.73 -10.73
CA GLY A 28 -25.53 -16.76 -10.27
C GLY A 28 -24.98 -15.77 -9.27
N ASP A 29 -23.65 -15.74 -9.05
CA ASP A 29 -23.03 -14.76 -8.21
C ASP A 29 -22.96 -13.38 -8.92
N LEU A 30 -23.17 -12.31 -8.15
CA LEU A 30 -23.17 -10.96 -8.66
C LEU A 30 -21.76 -10.37 -8.60
N TRP A 31 -21.30 -9.88 -9.74
CA TRP A 31 -20.04 -9.16 -9.90
C TRP A 31 -20.32 -7.71 -10.24
N LEU A 32 -19.61 -6.80 -9.59
CA LEU A 32 -19.84 -5.38 -9.68
C LEU A 32 -18.53 -4.64 -9.88
N ALA A 33 -18.46 -3.79 -10.89
CA ALA A 33 -17.41 -2.78 -11.01
C ALA A 33 -17.84 -1.55 -10.21
N ASP A 34 -17.12 -1.21 -9.16
CA ASP A 34 -17.30 0.00 -8.36
C ASP A 34 -16.15 0.98 -8.62
N TYR A 35 -16.47 2.28 -8.66
CA TYR A 35 -15.44 3.31 -8.93
C TYR A 35 -14.46 3.49 -7.75
N GLY A 36 -14.91 3.27 -6.52
CA GLY A 36 -14.09 3.42 -5.32
C GLY A 36 -13.48 2.12 -4.82
N ASP A 37 -14.29 1.05 -4.85
CA ASP A 37 -13.93 -0.23 -4.25
C ASP A 37 -13.42 -1.27 -5.27
N GLY A 38 -13.37 -0.91 -6.56
CA GLY A 38 -12.86 -1.77 -7.63
C GLY A 38 -13.82 -2.91 -8.00
N LEU A 39 -13.33 -4.13 -8.13
CA LEU A 39 -14.15 -5.31 -8.43
C LEU A 39 -14.72 -5.88 -7.14
N MET A 40 -16.03 -6.00 -7.08
CA MET A 40 -16.74 -6.54 -5.93
C MET A 40 -17.57 -7.78 -6.31
N THR A 41 -17.80 -8.67 -5.37
CA THR A 41 -18.64 -9.85 -5.57
C THR A 41 -19.39 -10.23 -4.30
N ASN A 42 -20.47 -10.99 -4.45
CA ASN A 42 -21.16 -11.69 -3.36
C ASN A 42 -20.88 -13.21 -3.35
N GLN A 43 -19.92 -13.65 -4.12
CA GLN A 43 -19.50 -15.07 -4.16
C GLN A 43 -19.17 -15.59 -2.75
N GLY A 44 -19.65 -16.75 -2.41
CA GLY A 44 -19.44 -17.36 -1.09
C GLY A 44 -20.28 -16.78 0.04
N GLY A 45 -21.21 -15.89 -0.28
CA GLY A 45 -22.12 -15.21 0.68
C GLY A 45 -21.47 -13.97 1.32
N GLY A 46 -22.18 -12.88 1.30
CA GLY A 46 -21.68 -11.60 1.77
C GLY A 46 -21.38 -10.63 0.63
N SER A 47 -20.62 -9.58 0.91
CA SER A 47 -20.27 -8.55 -0.07
C SER A 47 -18.84 -8.13 0.22
N TRP A 48 -17.94 -8.34 -0.72
CA TRP A 48 -16.52 -8.04 -0.52
C TRP A 48 -15.86 -7.58 -1.82
N ALA A 49 -14.85 -6.75 -1.67
CA ALA A 49 -14.03 -6.27 -2.77
C ALA A 49 -12.84 -7.21 -2.99
N ILE A 50 -12.55 -7.48 -4.26
CA ILE A 50 -11.33 -8.18 -4.65
C ILE A 50 -10.23 -7.13 -4.73
N THR A 51 -9.31 -7.19 -3.79
CA THR A 51 -8.10 -6.37 -3.81
C THR A 51 -6.99 -7.19 -4.47
N PRO A 52 -6.51 -6.81 -5.65
CA PRO A 52 -5.33 -7.44 -6.24
C PRO A 52 -4.13 -7.29 -5.31
N ASP A 53 -3.21 -8.25 -5.36
CA ASP A 53 -1.90 -8.05 -4.75
C ASP A 53 -1.21 -6.85 -5.38
N GLY A 54 -0.66 -5.97 -4.53
CA GLY A 54 -0.10 -4.71 -4.97
C GLY A 54 0.48 -3.89 -3.82
N PRO A 55 1.08 -2.73 -4.13
CA PRO A 55 1.58 -1.83 -3.10
C PRO A 55 0.45 -1.38 -2.17
N ILE A 56 0.75 -1.27 -0.89
CA ILE A 56 -0.24 -0.88 0.14
C ILE A 56 -0.63 0.60 0.05
N SER A 57 0.18 1.40 -0.64
CA SER A 57 -0.03 2.84 -0.79
C SER A 57 0.27 3.31 -2.21
N THR A 58 -0.46 4.33 -2.65
CA THR A 58 -0.15 5.09 -3.88
C THR A 58 0.69 6.34 -3.62
N SER A 59 0.99 6.63 -2.35
CA SER A 59 1.83 7.77 -1.95
C SER A 59 3.30 7.37 -1.89
N VAL A 60 3.85 6.97 -3.03
CA VAL A 60 5.25 6.54 -3.15
C VAL A 60 6.14 7.78 -3.34
N ALA A 61 7.14 7.94 -2.46
CA ALA A 61 8.11 9.02 -2.53
C ALA A 61 9.33 8.67 -3.38
N ASP A 62 9.80 7.43 -3.26
CA ASP A 62 10.99 6.95 -3.97
C ASP A 62 10.89 5.43 -4.23
N ILE A 63 11.61 4.97 -5.27
CA ILE A 63 11.62 3.56 -5.69
C ILE A 63 13.01 3.20 -6.20
N GLU A 64 13.52 2.04 -5.78
CA GLU A 64 14.80 1.50 -6.27
C GLU A 64 14.67 -0.01 -6.51
N ALA A 65 15.38 -0.49 -7.53
CA ALA A 65 15.41 -1.91 -7.89
C ALA A 65 16.86 -2.43 -7.89
N SER A 66 17.10 -3.53 -7.20
CA SER A 66 18.38 -4.19 -7.11
C SER A 66 18.22 -5.70 -6.97
N GLY A 67 19.02 -6.50 -7.67
CA GLY A 67 19.05 -7.95 -7.50
C GLY A 67 17.73 -8.68 -7.75
N GLY A 68 16.81 -8.11 -8.54
CA GLY A 68 15.48 -8.67 -8.79
C GLY A 68 14.45 -8.31 -7.70
N VAL A 69 14.81 -7.46 -6.76
CA VAL A 69 13.93 -6.91 -5.73
C VAL A 69 13.64 -5.45 -6.06
N VAL A 70 12.40 -5.02 -5.86
CA VAL A 70 12.00 -3.61 -5.97
C VAL A 70 11.57 -3.14 -4.58
N HIS A 71 12.13 -2.03 -4.14
CA HIS A 71 11.75 -1.35 -2.91
C HIS A 71 11.08 -0.02 -3.24
N ALA A 72 10.02 0.30 -2.52
CA ALA A 72 9.34 1.58 -2.59
C ALA A 72 9.09 2.11 -1.18
N VAL A 73 9.20 3.40 -0.98
CA VAL A 73 8.94 4.03 0.32
C VAL A 73 7.75 4.95 0.26
N VAL A 74 6.90 4.83 1.29
CA VAL A 74 5.67 5.61 1.41
C VAL A 74 5.95 6.90 2.16
N GLY A 75 5.61 8.00 1.51
CA GLY A 75 5.77 9.35 2.02
C GLY A 75 5.65 10.37 0.90
N ALA A 76 5.85 11.59 1.23
CA ALA A 76 5.99 12.67 0.25
C ALA A 76 6.50 13.94 0.92
N ILE A 77 6.96 14.85 0.08
CA ILE A 77 7.21 16.24 0.46
C ILE A 77 6.31 17.12 -0.40
N THR A 78 5.58 18.03 0.22
CA THR A 78 4.75 18.99 -0.52
C THR A 78 5.61 19.98 -1.29
N ALA A 79 5.03 20.71 -2.24
CA ALA A 79 5.71 21.78 -2.95
C ALA A 79 6.22 22.90 -2.02
N SER A 80 5.68 23.00 -0.80
CA SER A 80 6.11 23.94 0.25
C SER A 80 7.11 23.35 1.24
N TRP A 81 7.70 22.21 0.89
CA TRP A 81 8.67 21.50 1.73
C TRP A 81 8.12 21.08 3.10
N ASN A 82 6.87 20.70 3.16
CA ASN A 82 6.26 20.08 4.34
C ASN A 82 6.02 18.61 4.10
N ASN A 83 6.00 17.83 5.16
CA ASN A 83 5.63 16.44 5.15
C ASN A 83 4.13 16.23 4.85
N THR A 84 3.74 15.01 4.52
CA THR A 84 2.35 14.63 4.21
C THR A 84 1.71 13.75 5.28
N TRP A 85 2.44 13.51 6.38
CA TRP A 85 2.00 12.72 7.54
C TRP A 85 1.65 11.26 7.23
N GLN A 86 2.18 10.71 6.14
CA GLN A 86 2.07 9.27 5.86
C GLN A 86 2.83 8.46 6.92
N THR A 87 2.30 7.34 7.33
CA THR A 87 3.05 6.41 8.19
C THR A 87 4.25 5.86 7.42
N ALA A 88 5.44 5.97 8.01
CA ALA A 88 6.66 5.48 7.39
C ALA A 88 6.54 3.99 7.06
N THR A 89 6.52 3.66 5.79
CA THR A 89 6.33 2.29 5.30
C THR A 89 7.30 2.04 4.17
N MET A 90 8.05 0.95 4.25
CA MET A 90 8.81 0.39 3.14
C MET A 90 8.03 -0.77 2.55
N GLU A 91 7.84 -0.76 1.26
CA GLU A 91 7.20 -1.80 0.47
C GLU A 91 8.26 -2.54 -0.35
N THR A 92 8.14 -3.84 -0.43
CA THR A 92 9.08 -4.69 -1.19
C THR A 92 8.31 -5.60 -2.10
N PHE A 93 8.67 -5.59 -3.39
CA PHE A 93 8.17 -6.53 -4.39
C PHE A 93 9.29 -7.50 -4.76
N GLN A 94 9.04 -8.78 -4.55
CA GLN A 94 9.97 -9.86 -4.85
C GLN A 94 9.19 -11.14 -5.18
N GLU A 95 9.61 -11.87 -6.23
CA GLU A 95 8.99 -13.16 -6.61
C GLU A 95 7.48 -13.07 -6.82
N GLU A 96 7.02 -11.97 -7.46
CA GLU A 96 5.62 -11.66 -7.75
C GLU A 96 4.76 -11.33 -6.52
N ASP A 97 5.34 -11.26 -5.32
CA ASP A 97 4.65 -10.94 -4.07
C ASP A 97 5.05 -9.55 -3.53
N TRP A 98 4.07 -8.85 -2.93
CA TRP A 98 4.28 -7.62 -2.18
C TRP A 98 4.36 -7.91 -0.68
N SER A 99 5.32 -7.28 -0.04
CA SER A 99 5.44 -7.25 1.42
C SER A 99 5.74 -5.84 1.90
N TRP A 100 5.56 -5.58 3.19
CA TRP A 100 5.83 -4.26 3.73
C TRP A 100 6.29 -4.31 5.18
N VAL A 101 7.09 -3.32 5.57
CA VAL A 101 7.52 -3.03 6.94
C VAL A 101 7.13 -1.60 7.29
N ARG A 102 6.56 -1.39 8.48
CA ARG A 102 6.00 -0.11 8.88
C ARG A 102 6.53 0.32 10.24
N SER A 103 6.96 1.57 10.34
CA SER A 103 7.15 2.24 11.60
C SER A 103 5.93 3.10 11.93
N TRP A 104 5.30 2.84 13.08
CA TRP A 104 4.17 3.62 13.54
C TRP A 104 4.58 4.95 14.21
N GLU A 105 5.84 5.07 14.59
CA GLU A 105 6.40 6.25 15.27
C GLU A 105 6.90 7.29 14.28
N ASP A 106 7.35 6.84 13.10
CA ASP A 106 7.96 7.68 12.10
C ASP A 106 6.97 8.08 11.00
N ARG A 107 7.29 9.16 10.29
CA ARG A 107 6.47 9.70 9.21
C ARG A 107 7.29 9.90 7.95
N ASP A 108 6.60 9.79 6.81
CA ASP A 108 7.09 10.12 5.47
C ASP A 108 8.53 9.67 5.21
N LEU A 109 8.70 8.47 4.67
CA LEU A 109 9.98 8.09 4.06
C LEU A 109 10.10 8.85 2.73
N ILE A 110 11.18 9.59 2.56
CA ILE A 110 11.33 10.54 1.45
C ILE A 110 12.32 10.12 0.38
N ASN A 111 13.20 9.22 0.72
CA ASN A 111 14.18 8.62 -0.20
C ASN A 111 14.63 7.27 0.34
N LEU A 112 15.21 6.46 -0.52
CA LEU A 112 15.81 5.19 -0.13
C LEU A 112 17.15 4.95 -0.84
N ALA A 113 17.94 4.04 -0.28
CA ALA A 113 19.15 3.54 -0.90
C ALA A 113 19.31 2.05 -0.55
N VAL A 114 19.48 1.22 -1.55
CA VAL A 114 19.71 -0.23 -1.38
C VAL A 114 21.20 -0.52 -1.30
N ASP A 115 21.62 -1.42 -0.39
CA ASP A 115 22.99 -1.91 -0.38
C ASP A 115 23.27 -2.67 -1.71
N PRO A 116 24.27 -2.26 -2.49
CA PRO A 116 24.55 -2.90 -3.77
C PRO A 116 24.99 -4.37 -3.65
N ASN A 117 25.41 -4.81 -2.46
CA ASN A 117 25.85 -6.18 -2.20
C ASN A 117 24.77 -7.03 -1.53
N ASP A 118 23.73 -6.41 -0.97
CA ASP A 118 22.61 -7.08 -0.31
C ASP A 118 21.29 -6.38 -0.63
N PRO A 119 20.55 -6.87 -1.64
CA PRO A 119 19.27 -6.27 -2.02
C PRO A 119 18.18 -6.27 -0.93
N SER A 120 18.36 -7.02 0.16
CA SER A 120 17.42 -7.02 1.30
C SER A 120 17.73 -5.94 2.32
N HIS A 121 18.88 -5.29 2.21
CA HIS A 121 19.36 -4.26 3.12
C HIS A 121 19.17 -2.86 2.54
N VAL A 122 18.29 -2.09 3.16
CA VAL A 122 17.81 -0.81 2.62
C VAL A 122 17.88 0.28 3.70
N PHE A 123 18.36 1.45 3.31
CA PHE A 123 18.31 2.65 4.13
C PHE A 123 17.28 3.62 3.58
N ALA A 124 16.47 4.23 4.45
CA ALA A 124 15.48 5.22 4.05
C ALA A 124 15.52 6.43 4.98
N GLY A 125 15.52 7.62 4.40
CA GLY A 125 15.41 8.88 5.15
C GLY A 125 13.97 9.12 5.59
N ALA A 126 13.76 9.33 6.89
CA ALA A 126 12.46 9.63 7.46
C ALA A 126 12.35 11.11 7.82
N TRP A 127 11.19 11.72 7.57
CA TRP A 127 10.97 13.13 7.86
C TRP A 127 11.07 13.42 9.37
N GLY A 128 12.12 14.15 9.75
CA GLY A 128 12.35 14.55 11.14
C GLY A 128 12.74 13.44 12.11
N SER A 129 12.99 12.22 11.62
CA SER A 129 13.29 11.04 12.46
C SER A 129 14.64 10.39 12.13
N GLY A 130 15.43 10.99 11.21
CA GLY A 130 16.72 10.48 10.82
C GLY A 130 16.66 9.42 9.72
N VAL A 131 17.34 8.30 9.90
CA VAL A 131 17.43 7.20 8.91
C VAL A 131 16.88 5.92 9.51
N LEU A 132 16.05 5.22 8.76
CA LEU A 132 15.63 3.86 9.06
C LEU A 132 16.44 2.88 8.20
N GLU A 133 17.09 1.93 8.84
CA GLU A 133 17.78 0.81 8.23
C GLU A 133 16.87 -0.42 8.28
N PHE A 134 16.47 -0.91 7.14
CA PHE A 134 15.63 -2.10 7.00
C PHE A 134 16.48 -3.30 6.63
N ASN A 135 16.23 -4.43 7.29
CA ASN A 135 16.83 -5.72 7.00
C ASN A 135 15.72 -6.78 7.04
N GLY A 136 15.20 -7.09 5.85
CA GLY A 136 14.03 -7.94 5.71
C GLY A 136 12.80 -7.33 6.38
N ARG A 137 12.30 -7.95 7.45
CA ARG A 137 11.08 -7.52 8.17
C ARG A 137 11.33 -6.66 9.40
N GLU A 138 12.57 -6.37 9.71
CA GLU A 138 12.99 -5.58 10.86
C GLU A 138 13.56 -4.25 10.42
N TYR A 139 13.53 -3.26 11.29
CA TYR A 139 14.21 -1.99 11.06
C TYR A 139 14.86 -1.45 12.33
N ILE A 140 15.91 -0.66 12.14
CA ILE A 140 16.59 0.11 13.18
C ILE A 140 16.51 1.58 12.79
N ARG A 141 16.19 2.45 13.76
CA ARG A 141 16.22 3.90 13.57
C ARG A 141 17.55 4.47 14.06
N TYR A 142 18.16 5.30 13.23
CA TYR A 142 19.33 6.09 13.56
C TYR A 142 18.95 7.57 13.61
N ASP A 143 19.13 8.19 14.76
CA ASP A 143 18.90 9.61 15.02
C ASP A 143 20.03 10.21 15.87
N GLU A 144 19.86 11.43 16.35
CA GLU A 144 20.86 12.13 17.16
C GLU A 144 21.15 11.46 18.51
N SER A 145 20.26 10.60 19.00
CA SER A 145 20.40 9.93 20.29
C SER A 145 21.33 8.71 20.25
N ASN A 146 21.45 8.08 19.06
CA ASN A 146 22.16 6.81 18.92
C ASN A 146 23.16 6.78 17.75
N SER A 147 23.35 7.89 17.06
CA SER A 147 24.26 7.99 15.91
C SER A 147 24.92 9.38 15.84
N SER A 148 25.78 9.58 14.84
CA SER A 148 26.36 10.91 14.53
C SER A 148 25.46 11.79 13.66
N LEU A 149 24.25 11.34 13.35
CA LEU A 149 23.29 12.14 12.62
C LEU A 149 22.83 13.33 13.45
N GLN A 150 22.61 14.46 12.80
CA GLN A 150 22.11 15.67 13.42
C GLN A 150 20.78 16.03 12.76
N ASN A 151 19.78 16.36 13.58
CA ASN A 151 18.55 16.95 13.06
C ASN A 151 18.86 18.34 12.51
N LEU A 152 18.60 18.54 11.23
CA LEU A 152 18.53 19.87 10.66
C LEU A 152 17.15 20.42 11.02
N ILE A 153 17.14 21.40 11.90
CA ILE A 153 15.95 22.17 12.28
C ILE A 153 15.58 23.12 11.15
#